data_bfa800f4b499204dd52304329f363641
#
_entry.id   bfa800f4b499204dd52304329f363641
#
_cell.length_a   1.000
_cell.length_b   1.000
_cell.length_c   1.000
_cell.angle_alpha   90.00
_cell.angle_beta   90.00
_cell.angle_gamma   90.00
#
_symmetry.space_group_name_H-M   'P 1'
#
loop_
_entity.id
_entity.type
_entity.pdbx_description
1 polymer ?
#
loop_
_entity_poly.entity_id
_entity_poly.type
_entity_poly.pdbx_seq_one_letter_code
_entity_poly.pdbx_strand_id
1 'polypeptide(L)' 'MGKSTLDRIVRIIGIIAIITYITRWLFDFPNAIATTALSVWGLCIIYKLTKWKENKTSDNYYNVLILILIFSVIFLGL' A
#
# COMPACT_ATOMS: atom_id res chain seq x y z
N MET A 1 -18.92 -4.46 4.39
CA MET A 1 -17.92 -5.30 3.69
C MET A 1 -17.35 -6.32 4.63
N GLY A 2 -17.22 -7.55 4.17
CA GLY A 2 -16.55 -8.57 4.96
C GLY A 2 -15.03 -8.38 4.97
N LYS A 3 -14.40 -8.95 5.99
CA LYS A 3 -12.95 -8.89 6.15
C LYS A 3 -12.20 -9.44 4.93
N SER A 4 -12.67 -10.55 4.35
CA SER A 4 -12.03 -11.15 3.18
C SER A 4 -12.12 -10.26 1.95
N THR A 5 -13.21 -9.51 1.79
CA THR A 5 -13.37 -8.56 0.70
C THR A 5 -12.37 -7.39 0.86
N LEU A 6 -12.22 -6.87 2.08
CA LEU A 6 -11.27 -5.82 2.36
C LEU A 6 -9.84 -6.28 2.08
N ASP A 7 -9.48 -7.48 2.52
CA ASP A 7 -8.15 -8.04 2.27
C ASP A 7 -7.86 -8.17 0.77
N ARG A 8 -8.86 -8.60 0.01
CA ARG A 8 -8.73 -8.72 -1.45
C ARG A 8 -8.51 -7.37 -2.10
N ILE A 9 -9.29 -6.36 -1.71
CA ILE A 9 -9.17 -5.00 -2.25
C ILE A 9 -7.79 -4.43 -1.95
N VAL A 10 -7.32 -4.54 -0.72
CA VAL A 10 -6.00 -4.04 -0.32
C VAL A 10 -4.90 -4.73 -1.12
N ARG A 11 -5.01 -6.03 -1.33
CA ARG A 11 -4.03 -6.79 -2.10
C ARG A 11 -3.98 -6.34 -3.56
N ILE A 12 -5.14 -6.16 -4.19
CA ILE A 12 -5.23 -5.72 -5.58
C ILE A 12 -4.63 -4.32 -5.73
N ILE A 13 -4.99 -3.40 -4.84
CA ILE A 13 -4.45 -2.04 -4.85
C ILE A 13 -2.94 -2.06 -4.66
N GLY A 14 -2.43 -2.92 -3.76
CA GLY A 14 -1.01 -3.06 -3.54
C GLY A 14 -0.26 -3.54 -4.78
N ILE A 15 -0.81 -4.53 -5.48
CA ILE A 15 -0.21 -5.03 -6.72
C ILE A 15 -0.16 -3.93 -7.77
N ILE A 16 -1.25 -3.18 -7.94
CA ILE A 16 -1.32 -2.08 -8.88
C ILE A 16 -0.28 -1.01 -8.53
N ALA A 17 -0.16 -0.67 -7.25
CA ALA A 17 0.79 0.33 -6.78
C ALA A 17 2.23 -0.10 -7.06
N ILE A 18 2.56 -1.36 -6.79
CA ILE A 18 3.90 -1.89 -7.03
C ILE A 18 4.22 -1.88 -8.53
N ILE A 19 3.28 -2.32 -9.36
CA ILE A 19 3.46 -2.33 -10.81
C ILE A 19 3.67 -0.91 -11.33
N THR A 20 2.86 0.04 -10.86
CA THR A 20 2.97 1.45 -11.25
C THR A 20 4.33 2.02 -10.86
N TYR A 21 4.81 1.70 -9.66
CA TYR A 21 6.10 2.17 -9.18
C TYR A 21 7.24 1.61 -10.04
N ILE A 22 7.21 0.32 -10.35
CA ILE A 22 8.22 -0.33 -11.19
C ILE A 22 8.21 0.26 -12.60
N THR A 23 7.01 0.47 -13.14
CA THR A 23 6.85 1.06 -14.47
C THR A 23 7.43 2.48 -14.51
N ARG A 24 7.19 3.28 -13.47
CA ARG A 24 7.80 4.60 -13.36
C ARG A 24 9.32 4.53 -13.43
N TRP A 25 9.88 3.57 -12.72
CA TRP A 25 11.33 3.43 -12.64
C TRP A 25 11.94 3.02 -13.96
N LEU A 26 11.23 2.16 -14.72
CA LEU A 26 11.72 1.64 -16.01
C LEU A 26 11.43 2.56 -17.19
N PHE A 27 10.30 3.27 -17.17
CA PHE A 27 9.79 4.02 -18.30
C PHE A 27 9.64 5.52 -18.05
N ASP A 28 10.18 6.04 -16.97
CA ASP A 28 10.13 7.47 -16.63
C ASP A 28 8.72 8.05 -16.56
N PHE A 29 7.77 7.28 -16.02
CA PHE A 29 6.43 7.82 -15.77
C PHE A 29 6.47 8.97 -14.77
N PRO A 30 5.48 9.89 -14.82
CA PRO A 30 5.40 10.98 -13.84
C PRO A 30 5.36 10.48 -12.40
N ASN A 31 6.11 11.12 -11.53
CA ASN A 31 6.14 10.79 -10.11
C ASN A 31 4.74 10.85 -9.48
N ALA A 32 3.88 11.77 -9.96
CA ALA A 32 2.55 11.97 -9.41
C ALA A 32 1.70 10.68 -9.48
N ILE A 33 1.81 9.91 -10.56
CA ILE A 33 1.03 8.67 -10.71
C ILE A 33 1.47 7.64 -9.68
N ALA A 34 2.78 7.41 -9.55
CA ALA A 34 3.30 6.45 -8.58
C ALA A 34 3.01 6.88 -7.15
N THR A 35 3.21 8.16 -6.84
CA THR A 35 2.93 8.70 -5.50
C THR A 35 1.46 8.58 -5.16
N THR A 36 0.57 8.87 -6.11
CA THR A 36 -0.88 8.72 -5.89
C THR A 36 -1.24 7.27 -5.61
N ALA A 37 -0.71 6.32 -6.40
CA ALA A 37 -0.99 4.91 -6.21
C ALA A 37 -0.51 4.42 -4.83
N LEU A 38 0.70 4.81 -4.43
CA LEU A 38 1.24 4.45 -3.13
C LEU A 38 0.43 5.07 -1.99
N SER A 39 -0.02 6.33 -2.16
CA SER A 39 -0.84 7.01 -1.16
C SER A 39 -2.18 6.31 -0.96
N VAL A 40 -2.85 5.92 -2.05
CA VAL A 40 -4.11 5.19 -1.97
C VAL A 40 -3.90 3.86 -1.26
N TRP A 41 -2.85 3.13 -1.61
CA TRP A 41 -2.52 1.87 -0.94
C TRP A 41 -2.27 2.09 0.55
N GLY A 42 -1.50 3.11 0.90
CA GLY A 42 -1.22 3.46 2.30
C GLY A 42 -2.50 3.76 3.09
N LEU A 43 -3.42 4.53 2.49
CA LEU A 43 -4.70 4.85 3.13
C LEU A 43 -5.54 3.58 3.35
N CYS A 44 -5.54 2.66 2.39
CA CYS A 44 -6.24 1.39 2.54
C CYS A 44 -5.63 0.54 3.67
N ILE A 45 -4.31 0.54 3.79
CA ILE A 45 -3.63 -0.17 4.87
C ILE A 45 -3.94 0.46 6.22
N ILE A 46 -3.95 1.80 6.30
CA ILE A 46 -4.32 2.51 7.53
C ILE A 46 -5.74 2.11 7.94
N TYR A 47 -6.69 2.10 6.99
CA TYR A 47 -8.05 1.66 7.27
C TYR A 47 -8.07 0.23 7.81
N LYS A 48 -7.31 -0.66 7.20
CA LYS A 48 -7.22 -2.05 7.66
C LYS A 48 -6.64 -2.14 9.07
N LEU A 49 -5.66 -1.29 9.40
CA LEU A 49 -5.06 -1.26 10.74
C LEU A 49 -6.03 -0.74 11.80
N THR A 50 -7.05 0.04 11.44
CA THR A 50 -8.09 0.44 12.41
C THR A 50 -8.88 -0.77 12.92
N LYS A 51 -8.82 -1.88 12.21
CA LYS A 51 -9.43 -3.16 12.59
C LYS A 51 -8.41 -4.08 13.26
N TRP A 52 -7.46 -3.52 13.98
CA TRP A 52 -6.33 -4.24 14.58
C TRP A 52 -6.78 -5.50 15.35
N LYS A 53 -7.83 -5.38 16.15
CA LYS A 53 -8.30 -6.49 16.98
C LYS A 53 -8.90 -7.63 16.15
N GLU A 54 -9.39 -7.35 14.97
CA GLU A 54 -10.01 -8.34 14.08
C GLU A 54 -8.98 -9.04 13.20
N ASN A 55 -7.81 -8.46 13.04
CA ASN A 55 -6.76 -8.98 12.19
C ASN A 55 -5.85 -9.93 12.97
N LYS A 56 -5.23 -10.87 12.24
CA LYS A 56 -4.18 -11.69 12.83
C LYS A 56 -2.97 -10.81 13.15
N THR A 57 -2.25 -11.16 14.21
CA THR A 57 -1.06 -10.41 14.64
C THR A 57 -0.02 -10.31 13.52
N SER A 58 0.21 -11.41 12.79
CA SER A 58 1.16 -11.41 11.67
C SER A 58 0.75 -10.44 10.55
N ASP A 59 -0.56 -10.34 10.26
CA ASP A 59 -1.07 -9.40 9.27
C ASP A 59 -0.84 -7.96 9.70
N ASN A 60 -1.01 -7.68 10.99
CA ASN A 60 -0.76 -6.34 11.53
C ASN A 60 0.69 -5.93 11.37
N TYR A 61 1.63 -6.82 11.70
CA TYR A 61 3.06 -6.55 11.51
C TYR A 61 3.38 -6.34 10.04
N TYR A 62 2.84 -7.16 9.18
CA TYR A 62 3.05 -7.03 7.74
C TYR A 62 2.57 -5.68 7.22
N ASN A 63 1.37 -5.26 7.63
CA ASN A 63 0.80 -3.98 7.22
C ASN A 63 1.63 -2.80 7.73
N VAL A 64 2.13 -2.87 8.96
CA VAL A 64 2.99 -1.81 9.51
C VAL A 64 4.28 -1.71 8.72
N LEU A 65 4.91 -2.83 8.38
CA LEU A 65 6.13 -2.84 7.57
C LEU A 65 5.90 -2.22 6.21
N ILE A 66 4.78 -2.55 5.55
CA ILE A 66 4.44 -1.98 4.25
C ILE A 66 4.23 -0.49 4.35
N LEU A 67 3.55 -0.01 5.40
CA LEU A 67 3.35 1.42 5.62
C LEU A 67 4.69 2.14 5.78
N ILE A 68 5.61 1.58 6.55
CA ILE A 68 6.94 2.17 6.74
C ILE A 68 7.66 2.26 5.40
N LEU A 69 7.59 1.21 4.58
CA LEU A 69 8.20 1.21 3.26
C LEU A 69 7.58 2.28 2.35
N ILE A 70 6.25 2.39 2.34
CA ILE A 70 5.54 3.38 1.51
C ILE A 70 5.96 4.80 1.92
N PHE A 71 5.94 5.10 3.22
CA PHE A 71 6.36 6.42 3.71
C PHE A 71 7.81 6.71 3.39
N SER A 72 8.69 5.72 3.53
CA SER A 72 10.10 5.89 3.20
C SER A 72 10.29 6.22 1.73
N VAL A 73 9.61 5.51 0.85
CA VAL A 73 9.71 5.74 -0.59
C VAL A 73 9.21 7.13 -0.95
N ILE A 74 8.06 7.53 -0.42
CA ILE A 74 7.50 8.86 -0.69
C ILE A 74 8.39 9.96 -0.14
N PHE A 75 8.87 9.81 1.09
CA PHE A 75 9.66 10.81 1.77
C PHE A 75 11.03 11.01 1.11
N LEU A 76 11.66 9.92 0.69
CA LEU A 76 12.97 9.97 0.07
C LEU A 76 12.94 10.30 -1.43
N GLY A 77 11.74 10.32 -2.03
CA GLY A 77 11.61 10.58 -3.45
C GLY A 77 12.07 9.42 -4.33
N LEU A 78 12.15 8.25 -3.74
CA LEU A 78 12.52 7.05 -4.48
C LEU A 78 11.31 6.54 -5.28
#